data_0f60791bbebb5862dbc3b1294d647ca2
#
_entry.id   0f60791bbebb5862dbc3b1294d647ca2
#
_cell.length_a   1.000
_cell.length_b   1.000
_cell.length_c   1.000
_cell.angle_alpha   90.00
_cell.angle_beta   90.00
_cell.angle_gamma   90.00
#
_symmetry.space_group_name_H-M   'P 1'
#
loop_
_entity.id
_entity.type
_entity.pdbx_description
1 polymer ?
#
loop_
_entity_poly.entity_id
_entity_poly.type
_entity_poly.pdbx_seq_one_letter_code
_entity_poly.pdbx_strand_id
1 'polypeptide(L)'
;MLAALFCSFVPLANVCFPAAERASAKQPQRMVVITVDDLPGAEFGTDHAIGNLKELEQINRAIPAALRSHHVPGIGFVNEWKLQVDGQRDARTALLQMWLDAGLTLGNHTYSHVDFQTTPLDQYEDETIRGEVVTRELMTAAGQKEKYFRHPFLNTGPTAEAKAVFEAFLKERGYRVAPITADPSDYMFNDILGESTEKNDKELTVKAKKEYLAYADTVFAYEERESRNLFRREIPQILMVHDSELNAQCLDALLSQLEKRGYKFISLDDALADPAYATPDLFVGGVGISWLMRWKVAFGQKPDYEKSPEPPKWVQQGFEESRRAHSKQ
;
A
#
# COMPACT_ATOMS: atom_id res chain seq x y z
N MET A 1 75.36 -51.78 31.55
CA MET A 1 74.09 -52.26 31.07
C MET A 1 73.29 -51.05 30.54
N LEU A 2 73.27 -50.84 29.22
CA LEU A 2 72.50 -49.75 28.56
C LEU A 2 71.14 -50.33 28.15
N ALA A 3 70.05 -49.70 28.59
CA ALA A 3 68.70 -50.00 28.14
C ALA A 3 68.32 -49.04 27.02
N ALA A 4 68.11 -49.59 25.85
CA ALA A 4 67.64 -48.81 24.70
C ALA A 4 66.08 -48.65 24.73
N LEU A 5 65.59 -47.41 24.75
CA LEU A 5 64.16 -47.11 24.57
C LEU A 5 63.85 -47.06 23.06
N PHE A 6 62.93 -47.94 22.60
CA PHE A 6 62.33 -47.87 21.29
C PHE A 6 61.11 -46.91 21.33
N CYS A 7 61.20 -45.80 20.62
CA CYS A 7 60.04 -44.92 20.37
C CYS A 7 59.34 -45.43 19.11
N SER A 8 58.12 -45.95 19.29
CA SER A 8 57.24 -46.31 18.19
C SER A 8 56.48 -45.07 17.65
N PHE A 9 56.80 -44.72 16.43
CA PHE A 9 56.03 -43.68 15.69
C PHE A 9 54.73 -44.31 15.15
N VAL A 10 53.57 -43.78 15.61
CA VAL A 10 52.25 -44.07 15.02
C VAL A 10 51.95 -42.97 13.99
N PRO A 11 51.63 -43.29 12.70
CA PRO A 11 51.25 -42.27 11.73
C PRO A 11 49.84 -41.79 11.99
N LEU A 12 49.66 -40.49 12.17
CA LEU A 12 48.34 -39.82 12.17
C LEU A 12 47.70 -39.95 10.78
N ALA A 13 46.63 -40.74 10.68
CA ALA A 13 45.79 -40.78 9.49
C ALA A 13 45.03 -39.44 9.38
N ASN A 14 45.23 -38.72 8.27
CA ASN A 14 44.45 -37.56 7.87
C ASN A 14 43.01 -38.01 7.63
N VAL A 15 42.10 -37.76 8.57
CA VAL A 15 40.67 -37.91 8.37
C VAL A 15 40.17 -36.66 7.60
N CYS A 16 40.00 -36.84 6.31
CA CYS A 16 39.36 -35.84 5.43
C CYS A 16 37.84 -35.88 5.73
N PHE A 17 37.36 -34.89 6.48
CA PHE A 17 35.92 -34.68 6.62
C PHE A 17 35.38 -34.14 5.29
N PRO A 18 34.34 -34.75 4.69
CA PRO A 18 33.69 -34.17 3.52
C PRO A 18 33.07 -32.81 3.92
N ALA A 19 33.38 -31.78 3.16
CA ALA A 19 32.73 -30.48 3.30
C ALA A 19 31.23 -30.72 3.15
N ALA A 20 30.48 -30.52 4.24
CA ALA A 20 29.04 -30.53 4.18
C ALA A 20 28.60 -29.44 3.19
N GLU A 21 28.04 -29.83 2.06
CA GLU A 21 27.31 -28.93 1.18
C GLU A 21 26.30 -28.19 2.04
N ARG A 22 26.57 -26.91 2.27
CA ARG A 22 25.54 -26.00 2.81
C ARG A 22 24.41 -25.98 1.77
N ALA A 23 23.37 -26.75 2.03
CA ALA A 23 22.13 -26.61 1.30
C ALA A 23 21.78 -25.11 1.32
N SER A 24 21.77 -24.48 0.16
CA SER A 24 21.34 -23.10 -0.01
C SER A 24 19.92 -23.03 0.55
N ALA A 25 19.75 -22.49 1.74
CA ALA A 25 18.45 -22.26 2.31
C ALA A 25 17.72 -21.37 1.32
N LYS A 26 16.69 -21.92 0.67
CA LYS A 26 15.83 -21.20 -0.27
C LYS A 26 15.38 -19.94 0.45
N GLN A 27 15.71 -18.77 -0.07
CA GLN A 27 15.27 -17.52 0.56
C GLN A 27 13.75 -17.57 0.71
N PRO A 28 13.19 -17.14 1.85
CA PRO A 28 11.75 -17.14 2.02
C PRO A 28 11.12 -16.33 0.89
N GLN A 29 10.02 -16.85 0.35
CA GLN A 29 9.29 -16.24 -0.74
C GLN A 29 8.81 -14.86 -0.33
N ARG A 30 9.17 -13.82 -1.08
CA ARG A 30 8.65 -12.48 -0.90
C ARG A 30 7.15 -12.43 -1.22
N MET A 31 6.39 -11.73 -0.42
CA MET A 31 4.93 -11.64 -0.57
C MET A 31 4.48 -10.18 -0.53
N VAL A 32 3.51 -9.83 -1.36
CA VAL A 32 2.95 -8.48 -1.41
C VAL A 32 1.45 -8.52 -1.67
N VAL A 33 0.74 -7.63 -0.98
CA VAL A 33 -0.66 -7.27 -1.22
C VAL A 33 -0.69 -5.98 -2.00
N ILE A 34 -1.59 -5.88 -2.97
CA ILE A 34 -1.86 -4.64 -3.69
C ILE A 34 -3.17 -4.05 -3.19
N THR A 35 -3.13 -2.84 -2.69
CA THR A 35 -4.29 -2.07 -2.26
C THR A 35 -4.39 -0.78 -3.06
N VAL A 36 -5.62 -0.41 -3.43
CA VAL A 36 -5.88 0.78 -4.24
C VAL A 36 -6.86 1.65 -3.50
N ASP A 37 -6.45 2.86 -3.14
CA ASP A 37 -7.26 3.78 -2.37
C ASP A 37 -8.02 4.75 -3.29
N ASP A 38 -9.04 5.41 -2.76
CA ASP A 38 -9.80 6.50 -3.38
C ASP A 38 -10.75 6.14 -4.53
N LEU A 39 -11.29 4.92 -4.54
CA LEU A 39 -12.29 4.54 -5.54
C LEU A 39 -13.57 5.41 -5.46
N PRO A 40 -14.23 5.66 -6.60
CA PRO A 40 -13.84 5.40 -7.98
C PRO A 40 -13.12 6.59 -8.64
N GLY A 41 -11.92 6.90 -8.22
CA GLY A 41 -11.06 7.95 -8.76
C GLY A 41 -10.45 8.84 -7.69
N ALA A 42 -9.13 8.94 -7.69
CA ALA A 42 -8.37 9.76 -6.76
C ALA A 42 -8.44 11.25 -7.13
N GLU A 43 -8.63 12.09 -6.12
CA GLU A 43 -8.66 13.56 -6.24
C GLU A 43 -7.27 14.14 -6.08
N PHE A 44 -6.47 14.16 -7.15
CA PHE A 44 -5.17 14.81 -7.08
C PHE A 44 -5.02 15.85 -8.17
N GLY A 45 -4.68 17.07 -7.75
CA GLY A 45 -4.15 18.15 -8.57
C GLY A 45 -5.11 18.86 -9.49
N THR A 46 -5.78 18.18 -10.35
CA THR A 46 -6.80 18.73 -11.24
C THR A 46 -8.10 17.98 -11.05
N ASP A 47 -9.24 18.68 -10.98
CA ASP A 47 -10.60 18.13 -10.81
C ASP A 47 -11.06 17.20 -11.96
N HIS A 48 -10.14 16.79 -12.84
CA HIS A 48 -10.48 16.11 -14.08
C HIS A 48 -11.06 14.71 -13.86
N ALA A 49 -10.50 13.93 -12.92
CA ALA A 49 -10.95 12.57 -12.72
C ALA A 49 -12.34 12.46 -12.08
N ILE A 50 -12.68 13.35 -11.14
CA ILE A 50 -13.98 13.29 -10.45
C ILE A 50 -15.11 13.81 -11.30
N GLY A 51 -14.86 14.85 -12.10
CA GLY A 51 -15.84 15.43 -13.00
C GLY A 51 -16.18 14.55 -14.22
N ASN A 52 -15.21 13.82 -14.73
CA ASN A 52 -15.29 13.14 -16.03
C ASN A 52 -15.54 11.63 -15.91
N LEU A 53 -16.82 11.22 -16.02
CA LEU A 53 -17.23 9.81 -15.95
C LEU A 53 -16.46 8.92 -16.94
N LYS A 54 -16.16 9.40 -18.15
CA LYS A 54 -15.45 8.62 -19.16
C LYS A 54 -14.01 8.30 -18.75
N GLU A 55 -13.33 9.23 -18.09
CA GLU A 55 -11.98 9.01 -17.55
C GLU A 55 -12.02 8.00 -16.41
N LEU A 56 -12.99 8.14 -15.49
CA LEU A 56 -13.22 7.18 -14.43
C LEU A 56 -13.48 5.77 -14.97
N GLU A 57 -14.29 5.64 -16.03
CA GLU A 57 -14.51 4.36 -16.70
C GLU A 57 -13.21 3.77 -17.27
N GLN A 58 -12.31 4.58 -17.81
CA GLN A 58 -11.02 4.14 -18.32
C GLN A 58 -10.10 3.65 -17.19
N ILE A 59 -10.01 4.40 -16.11
CA ILE A 59 -9.21 4.05 -14.93
C ILE A 59 -9.72 2.75 -14.31
N ASN A 60 -11.03 2.68 -13.99
CA ASN A 60 -11.65 1.53 -13.34
C ASN A 60 -11.78 0.29 -14.26
N ARG A 61 -11.50 0.44 -15.55
CA ARG A 61 -11.30 -0.69 -16.47
C ARG A 61 -9.85 -1.16 -16.50
N ALA A 62 -8.89 -0.22 -16.51
CA ALA A 62 -7.48 -0.52 -16.66
C ALA A 62 -6.87 -1.16 -15.41
N ILE A 63 -7.13 -0.60 -14.23
CA ILE A 63 -6.57 -1.08 -12.95
C ILE A 63 -7.04 -2.50 -12.63
N PRO A 64 -8.36 -2.82 -12.60
CA PRO A 64 -8.81 -4.20 -12.41
C PRO A 64 -8.31 -5.18 -13.47
N ALA A 65 -8.16 -4.74 -14.73
CA ALA A 65 -7.61 -5.59 -15.79
C ALA A 65 -6.15 -5.93 -15.54
N ALA A 66 -5.32 -4.96 -15.12
CA ALA A 66 -3.93 -5.19 -14.74
C ALA A 66 -3.83 -6.15 -13.54
N LEU A 67 -4.59 -5.92 -12.47
CA LEU A 67 -4.61 -6.79 -11.30
C LEU A 67 -5.00 -8.24 -11.69
N ARG A 68 -6.01 -8.41 -12.52
CA ARG A 68 -6.46 -9.72 -12.98
C ARG A 68 -5.43 -10.42 -13.86
N SER A 69 -4.74 -9.71 -14.75
CA SER A 69 -3.72 -10.30 -15.65
C SER A 69 -2.53 -10.87 -14.90
N HIS A 70 -2.19 -10.29 -13.74
CA HIS A 70 -1.15 -10.76 -12.82
C HIS A 70 -1.68 -11.65 -11.69
N HIS A 71 -2.98 -12.07 -11.74
CA HIS A 71 -3.61 -12.90 -10.70
C HIS A 71 -3.51 -12.29 -9.28
N VAL A 72 -3.58 -10.97 -9.17
CA VAL A 72 -3.52 -10.24 -7.90
C VAL A 72 -4.87 -10.28 -7.19
N PRO A 73 -4.97 -10.81 -5.96
CA PRO A 73 -6.17 -10.70 -5.14
C PRO A 73 -6.24 -9.31 -4.47
N GLY A 74 -6.41 -8.26 -5.29
CA GLY A 74 -6.38 -6.87 -4.86
C GLY A 74 -7.63 -6.42 -4.12
N ILE A 75 -7.51 -5.28 -3.42
CA ILE A 75 -8.61 -4.61 -2.72
C ILE A 75 -8.63 -3.12 -3.06
N GLY A 76 -9.82 -2.58 -3.33
CA GLY A 76 -10.06 -1.15 -3.51
C GLY A 76 -10.78 -0.54 -2.30
N PHE A 77 -10.33 0.63 -1.84
CA PHE A 77 -10.94 1.37 -0.73
C PHE A 77 -11.76 2.54 -1.26
N VAL A 78 -13.04 2.61 -0.86
CA VAL A 78 -14.07 3.43 -1.50
C VAL A 78 -14.41 4.66 -0.67
N ASN A 79 -14.53 5.82 -1.34
CA ASN A 79 -15.16 7.02 -0.80
C ASN A 79 -16.54 7.21 -1.45
N GLU A 80 -17.62 6.85 -0.76
CA GLU A 80 -18.95 6.79 -1.38
C GLU A 80 -19.54 8.15 -1.79
N TRP A 81 -19.06 9.28 -1.26
CA TRP A 81 -19.51 10.60 -1.69
C TRP A 81 -19.25 10.85 -3.19
N LYS A 82 -18.21 10.24 -3.74
CA LYS A 82 -17.85 10.32 -5.16
C LYS A 82 -18.89 9.68 -6.09
N LEU A 83 -19.79 8.87 -5.52
CA LEU A 83 -20.94 8.30 -6.23
C LEU A 83 -22.10 9.30 -6.35
N GLN A 84 -22.12 10.35 -5.51
CA GLN A 84 -23.26 11.26 -5.36
C GLN A 84 -23.19 12.43 -6.36
N VAL A 85 -23.07 12.12 -7.65
CA VAL A 85 -23.10 13.10 -8.74
C VAL A 85 -24.45 13.01 -9.44
N ASP A 86 -25.14 14.15 -9.56
CA ASP A 86 -26.48 14.22 -10.16
C ASP A 86 -26.51 13.58 -11.56
N GLY A 87 -27.44 12.64 -11.73
CA GLY A 87 -27.61 11.90 -12.99
C GLY A 87 -26.51 10.85 -13.29
N GLN A 88 -25.52 10.68 -12.42
CA GLN A 88 -24.41 9.75 -12.64
C GLN A 88 -24.29 8.64 -11.58
N ARG A 89 -25.12 8.64 -10.54
CA ARG A 89 -24.98 7.71 -9.40
C ARG A 89 -24.89 6.26 -9.85
N ASP A 90 -25.80 5.80 -10.69
CA ASP A 90 -25.81 4.39 -11.14
C ASP A 90 -24.57 4.07 -11.98
N ALA A 91 -24.16 4.98 -12.86
CA ALA A 91 -22.95 4.81 -13.67
C ALA A 91 -21.67 4.76 -12.80
N ARG A 92 -21.57 5.63 -11.79
CA ARG A 92 -20.43 5.61 -10.84
C ARG A 92 -20.45 4.39 -9.94
N THR A 93 -21.63 3.94 -9.50
CA THR A 93 -21.77 2.68 -8.76
C THR A 93 -21.35 1.48 -9.61
N ALA A 94 -21.63 1.49 -10.91
CA ALA A 94 -21.18 0.45 -11.83
C ALA A 94 -19.65 0.36 -11.96
N LEU A 95 -18.91 1.45 -11.69
CA LEU A 95 -17.44 1.40 -11.63
C LEU A 95 -16.96 0.48 -10.49
N LEU A 96 -17.60 0.55 -9.33
CA LEU A 96 -17.29 -0.35 -8.22
C LEU A 96 -17.65 -1.81 -8.55
N GLN A 97 -18.75 -2.02 -9.28
CA GLN A 97 -19.13 -3.35 -9.75
C GLN A 97 -18.06 -3.96 -10.67
N MET A 98 -17.36 -3.16 -11.48
CA MET A 98 -16.25 -3.66 -12.33
C MET A 98 -15.13 -4.31 -11.50
N TRP A 99 -14.87 -3.83 -10.29
CA TRP A 99 -13.88 -4.44 -9.38
C TRP A 99 -14.35 -5.81 -8.92
N LEU A 100 -15.59 -5.92 -8.49
CA LEU A 100 -16.19 -7.18 -8.04
C LEU A 100 -16.28 -8.21 -9.19
N ASP A 101 -16.65 -7.77 -10.39
CA ASP A 101 -16.71 -8.62 -11.60
C ASP A 101 -15.30 -9.10 -12.02
N ALA A 102 -14.26 -8.35 -11.67
CA ALA A 102 -12.88 -8.79 -11.87
C ALA A 102 -12.39 -9.77 -10.79
N GLY A 103 -13.22 -10.13 -9.80
CA GLY A 103 -12.87 -11.01 -8.69
C GLY A 103 -12.10 -10.34 -7.57
N LEU A 104 -12.08 -9.00 -7.56
CA LEU A 104 -11.44 -8.19 -6.53
C LEU A 104 -12.40 -7.95 -5.37
N THR A 105 -11.93 -7.30 -4.30
CA THR A 105 -12.77 -6.95 -3.15
C THR A 105 -12.75 -5.44 -2.90
N LEU A 106 -13.69 -4.97 -2.09
CA LEU A 106 -13.80 -3.56 -1.71
C LEU A 106 -13.68 -3.40 -0.19
N GLY A 107 -13.31 -2.21 0.24
CA GLY A 107 -13.23 -1.81 1.64
C GLY A 107 -13.63 -0.35 1.82
N ASN A 108 -13.84 0.05 3.07
CA ASN A 108 -14.28 1.38 3.47
C ASN A 108 -13.11 2.34 3.61
N HIS A 109 -13.22 3.54 3.02
CA HIS A 109 -12.23 4.62 3.13
C HIS A 109 -12.85 5.92 3.65
N THR A 110 -13.87 5.83 4.52
CA THR A 110 -14.81 6.88 4.92
C THR A 110 -15.68 7.37 3.76
N TYR A 111 -16.74 8.10 4.09
CA TYR A 111 -17.62 8.65 3.06
C TYR A 111 -16.94 9.71 2.21
N SER A 112 -16.34 10.74 2.84
CA SER A 112 -15.80 11.92 2.16
C SER A 112 -14.31 12.16 2.37
N HIS A 113 -13.54 11.10 2.67
CA HIS A 113 -12.07 11.14 2.81
C HIS A 113 -11.59 12.15 3.88
N VAL A 114 -12.32 12.25 5.00
CA VAL A 114 -11.94 13.16 6.09
C VAL A 114 -10.74 12.67 6.89
N ASP A 115 -9.94 13.62 7.38
CA ASP A 115 -8.77 13.32 8.20
C ASP A 115 -9.15 13.14 9.67
N PHE A 116 -8.92 11.95 10.24
CA PHE A 116 -9.17 11.68 11.66
C PHE A 116 -8.32 12.53 12.61
N GLN A 117 -7.23 13.11 12.14
CA GLN A 117 -6.41 14.02 12.95
C GLN A 117 -7.15 15.31 13.31
N THR A 118 -8.09 15.74 12.48
CA THR A 118 -8.81 17.03 12.62
C THR A 118 -10.31 16.87 12.71
N THR A 119 -10.85 15.68 12.41
CA THR A 119 -12.29 15.39 12.45
C THR A 119 -12.67 14.88 13.85
N PRO A 120 -13.70 15.43 14.52
CA PRO A 120 -14.23 14.89 15.76
C PRO A 120 -14.61 13.42 15.64
N LEU A 121 -14.43 12.65 16.72
CA LEU A 121 -14.62 11.20 16.71
C LEU A 121 -16.02 10.78 16.26
N ASP A 122 -17.06 11.41 16.77
CA ASP A 122 -18.46 11.12 16.42
C ASP A 122 -18.75 11.38 14.93
N GLN A 123 -18.17 12.43 14.37
CA GLN A 123 -18.26 12.70 12.93
C GLN A 123 -17.47 11.68 12.10
N TYR A 124 -16.30 11.23 12.59
CA TYR A 124 -15.50 10.24 11.89
C TYR A 124 -16.17 8.85 11.91
N GLU A 125 -16.88 8.51 13.00
CA GLU A 125 -17.75 7.33 13.08
C GLU A 125 -18.91 7.42 12.08
N ASP A 126 -19.58 8.59 11.98
CA ASP A 126 -20.65 8.83 10.98
C ASP A 126 -20.13 8.72 9.54
N GLU A 127 -18.96 9.28 9.26
CA GLU A 127 -18.29 9.15 7.96
C GLU A 127 -18.01 7.68 7.59
N THR A 128 -17.64 6.86 8.56
CA THR A 128 -17.47 5.42 8.36
C THR A 128 -18.80 4.72 8.05
N ILE A 129 -19.87 5.06 8.81
CA ILE A 129 -21.22 4.49 8.61
C ILE A 129 -21.78 4.88 7.24
N ARG A 130 -21.60 6.13 6.83
CA ARG A 130 -22.07 6.62 5.52
C ARG A 130 -21.27 6.01 4.36
N GLY A 131 -19.99 5.73 4.59
CA GLY A 131 -19.07 5.17 3.59
C GLY A 131 -19.18 3.66 3.37
N GLU A 132 -20.14 2.97 4.01
CA GLU A 132 -20.34 1.52 3.84
C GLU A 132 -21.65 1.14 3.13
N VAL A 133 -22.52 2.12 2.83
CA VAL A 133 -23.92 1.84 2.43
C VAL A 133 -23.96 1.12 1.08
N VAL A 134 -23.38 1.72 0.05
CA VAL A 134 -23.36 1.16 -1.30
C VAL A 134 -22.35 0.00 -1.41
N THR A 135 -21.17 0.20 -0.85
CA THR A 135 -20.08 -0.78 -0.89
C THR A 135 -20.51 -2.10 -0.25
N ARG A 136 -21.15 -2.04 0.93
CA ARG A 136 -21.63 -3.25 1.64
C ARG A 136 -22.76 -3.95 0.90
N GLU A 137 -23.65 -3.20 0.25
CA GLU A 137 -24.71 -3.77 -0.60
C GLU A 137 -24.12 -4.52 -1.78
N LEU A 138 -23.21 -3.91 -2.52
CA LEU A 138 -22.52 -4.53 -3.67
C LEU A 138 -21.73 -5.78 -3.25
N MET A 139 -20.95 -5.69 -2.18
CA MET A 139 -20.18 -6.82 -1.64
C MET A 139 -21.09 -7.98 -1.24
N THR A 140 -22.22 -7.69 -0.57
CA THR A 140 -23.19 -8.71 -0.18
C THR A 140 -23.82 -9.38 -1.40
N ALA A 141 -24.19 -8.61 -2.42
CA ALA A 141 -24.73 -9.13 -3.69
C ALA A 141 -23.71 -10.03 -4.42
N ALA A 142 -22.41 -9.71 -4.30
CA ALA A 142 -21.31 -10.54 -4.83
C ALA A 142 -20.95 -11.75 -3.93
N GLY A 143 -21.69 -11.99 -2.83
CA GLY A 143 -21.39 -13.07 -1.89
C GLY A 143 -20.13 -12.84 -1.05
N GLN A 144 -19.66 -11.59 -0.98
CA GLN A 144 -18.51 -11.18 -0.20
C GLN A 144 -18.97 -10.42 1.05
N LYS A 145 -18.04 -10.26 2.01
CA LYS A 145 -18.25 -9.44 3.20
C LYS A 145 -17.24 -8.31 3.23
N GLU A 146 -17.72 -7.08 3.32
CA GLU A 146 -16.88 -5.93 3.59
C GLU A 146 -16.29 -6.04 5.02
N LYS A 147 -14.98 -6.05 5.15
CA LYS A 147 -14.29 -6.31 6.41
C LYS A 147 -13.02 -5.49 6.61
N TYR A 148 -12.70 -4.59 5.71
CA TYR A 148 -11.50 -3.77 5.81
C TYR A 148 -11.83 -2.29 5.78
N PHE A 149 -11.15 -1.56 6.65
CA PHE A 149 -11.18 -0.11 6.75
C PHE A 149 -9.77 0.46 6.53
N ARG A 150 -9.65 1.48 5.71
CA ARG A 150 -8.42 2.24 5.53
C ARG A 150 -8.64 3.68 6.01
N HIS A 151 -7.78 4.13 6.92
CA HIS A 151 -7.79 5.52 7.35
C HIS A 151 -7.31 6.44 6.23
N PRO A 152 -8.10 7.48 5.84
CA PRO A 152 -7.58 8.55 5.00
C PRO A 152 -6.31 9.17 5.58
N PHE A 153 -5.38 9.56 4.70
CA PHE A 153 -4.06 10.10 5.07
C PHE A 153 -3.24 9.19 5.99
N LEU A 154 -3.66 7.93 6.20
CA LEU A 154 -3.08 6.98 7.17
C LEU A 154 -3.11 7.50 8.61
N ASN A 155 -3.91 8.51 8.92
CA ASN A 155 -4.03 9.11 10.24
C ASN A 155 -5.03 8.34 11.11
N THR A 156 -4.54 7.76 12.21
CA THR A 156 -5.32 6.87 13.09
C THR A 156 -5.90 7.58 14.33
N GLY A 157 -5.88 8.91 14.35
CA GLY A 157 -6.49 9.74 15.38
C GLY A 157 -5.51 10.66 16.11
N PRO A 158 -6.04 11.75 16.71
CA PRO A 158 -5.24 12.79 17.35
C PRO A 158 -4.63 12.37 18.69
N THR A 159 -5.24 11.38 19.37
CA THR A 159 -4.77 10.88 20.67
C THR A 159 -4.90 9.36 20.74
N ALA A 160 -4.17 8.75 21.68
CA ALA A 160 -4.25 7.31 21.93
C ALA A 160 -5.67 6.87 22.34
N GLU A 161 -6.39 7.72 23.10
CA GLU A 161 -7.76 7.47 23.52
C GLU A 161 -8.73 7.47 22.34
N ALA A 162 -8.69 8.51 21.49
CA ALA A 162 -9.53 8.60 20.29
C ALA A 162 -9.30 7.41 19.36
N LYS A 163 -8.04 7.05 19.14
CA LYS A 163 -7.64 5.87 18.38
C LYS A 163 -8.25 4.59 18.96
N ALA A 164 -8.09 4.36 20.26
CA ALA A 164 -8.59 3.13 20.91
C ALA A 164 -10.12 3.03 20.84
N VAL A 165 -10.85 4.14 21.03
CA VAL A 165 -12.31 4.18 20.92
C VAL A 165 -12.74 3.86 19.48
N PHE A 166 -12.11 4.47 18.50
CA PHE A 166 -12.45 4.22 17.10
C PHE A 166 -12.08 2.79 16.66
N GLU A 167 -10.96 2.23 17.12
CA GLU A 167 -10.62 0.81 16.86
C GLU A 167 -11.66 -0.15 17.46
N ALA A 168 -12.21 0.16 18.66
CA ALA A 168 -13.31 -0.61 19.24
C ALA A 168 -14.59 -0.51 18.40
N PHE A 169 -14.96 0.69 17.94
CA PHE A 169 -16.07 0.93 17.02
C PHE A 169 -15.91 0.12 15.72
N LEU A 170 -14.75 0.17 15.08
CA LEU A 170 -14.47 -0.61 13.87
C LEU A 170 -14.66 -2.11 14.11
N LYS A 171 -14.14 -2.61 15.24
CA LYS A 171 -14.25 -4.02 15.61
C LYS A 171 -15.71 -4.45 15.83
N GLU A 172 -16.53 -3.64 16.48
CA GLU A 172 -17.97 -3.92 16.68
C GLU A 172 -18.71 -4.00 15.33
N ARG A 173 -18.31 -3.20 14.36
CA ARG A 173 -18.86 -3.23 13.00
C ARG A 173 -18.27 -4.32 12.11
N GLY A 174 -17.33 -5.09 12.63
CA GLY A 174 -16.68 -6.20 11.91
C GLY A 174 -15.55 -5.78 10.97
N TYR A 175 -15.03 -4.57 11.11
CA TYR A 175 -13.88 -4.09 10.38
C TYR A 175 -12.55 -4.45 11.02
N ARG A 176 -11.54 -4.58 10.17
CA ARG A 176 -10.11 -4.56 10.52
C ARG A 176 -9.46 -3.40 9.79
N VAL A 177 -8.58 -2.69 10.47
CA VAL A 177 -7.74 -1.68 9.82
C VAL A 177 -6.81 -2.37 8.81
N ALA A 178 -6.76 -1.83 7.60
CA ALA A 178 -5.83 -2.23 6.56
C ALA A 178 -4.56 -1.37 6.67
N PRO A 179 -3.45 -1.90 7.19
CA PRO A 179 -2.19 -1.18 7.26
C PRO A 179 -1.54 -1.09 5.88
N ILE A 180 -0.51 -0.22 5.75
CA ILE A 180 0.39 -0.22 4.60
C ILE A 180 1.84 -0.34 5.05
N THR A 181 2.68 -0.91 4.21
CA THR A 181 4.12 -0.92 4.45
C THR A 181 4.91 -0.24 3.34
N ALA A 182 4.36 -0.14 2.14
CA ALA A 182 5.01 0.52 1.02
C ALA A 182 4.07 1.56 0.40
N ASP A 183 4.56 2.79 0.31
CA ASP A 183 3.89 3.94 -0.31
C ASP A 183 4.86 4.59 -1.31
N PRO A 184 4.67 4.40 -2.62
CA PRO A 184 5.51 5.01 -3.65
C PRO A 184 5.11 6.44 -3.99
N SER A 185 4.31 7.12 -3.17
CA SER A 185 3.85 8.51 -3.36
C SER A 185 3.32 8.77 -4.77
N ASP A 186 2.57 7.83 -5.31
CA ASP A 186 2.03 7.85 -6.67
C ASP A 186 1.19 9.08 -6.95
N TYR A 187 0.50 9.63 -5.93
CA TYR A 187 -0.28 10.85 -6.02
C TYR A 187 0.54 12.07 -6.51
N MET A 188 1.83 12.19 -6.08
CA MET A 188 2.70 13.28 -6.57
C MET A 188 3.03 13.11 -8.05
N PHE A 189 3.30 11.88 -8.48
CA PHE A 189 3.59 11.59 -9.89
C PHE A 189 2.34 11.70 -10.76
N ASN A 190 1.16 11.35 -10.21
CA ASN A 190 -0.12 11.52 -10.91
C ASN A 190 -0.41 12.99 -11.18
N ASP A 191 -0.15 13.87 -10.21
CA ASP A 191 -0.30 15.32 -10.37
C ASP A 191 0.59 15.86 -11.51
N ILE A 192 1.86 15.45 -11.54
CA ILE A 192 2.77 15.76 -12.64
C ILE A 192 2.28 15.19 -13.99
N LEU A 193 1.70 13.99 -13.98
CA LEU A 193 1.16 13.39 -15.18
C LEU A 193 -0.03 14.21 -15.72
N GLY A 194 -0.94 14.63 -14.85
CA GLY A 194 -2.07 15.50 -15.19
C GLY A 194 -1.60 16.79 -15.84
N GLU A 195 -0.66 17.49 -15.20
CA GLU A 195 -0.06 18.72 -15.73
C GLU A 195 0.60 18.51 -17.10
N SER A 196 1.34 17.41 -17.28
CA SER A 196 1.99 17.09 -18.55
C SER A 196 0.99 16.80 -19.66
N THR A 197 -0.14 16.18 -19.32
CA THR A 197 -1.24 15.89 -20.25
C THR A 197 -1.92 17.17 -20.71
N GLU A 198 -2.24 18.08 -19.79
CA GLU A 198 -2.82 19.40 -20.09
C GLU A 198 -1.92 20.23 -21.02
N LYS A 199 -0.61 20.22 -20.76
CA LYS A 199 0.40 20.93 -21.56
C LYS A 199 0.81 20.20 -22.83
N ASN A 200 0.29 18.99 -23.08
CA ASN A 200 0.70 18.08 -24.15
C ASN A 200 2.23 17.85 -24.17
N ASP A 201 2.84 17.79 -22.98
CA ASP A 201 4.28 17.55 -22.79
C ASP A 201 4.57 16.04 -22.69
N LYS A 202 4.84 15.43 -23.84
CA LYS A 202 5.11 13.99 -23.93
C LYS A 202 6.43 13.57 -23.27
N GLU A 203 7.42 14.46 -23.21
CA GLU A 203 8.71 14.15 -22.57
C GLU A 203 8.55 14.09 -21.07
N LEU A 204 7.82 15.04 -20.47
CA LEU A 204 7.50 15.05 -19.06
C LEU A 204 6.64 13.83 -18.68
N THR A 205 5.62 13.49 -19.51
CA THR A 205 4.80 12.27 -19.32
C THR A 205 5.66 11.00 -19.23
N VAL A 206 6.57 10.80 -20.17
CA VAL A 206 7.46 9.62 -20.19
C VAL A 206 8.39 9.62 -18.99
N LYS A 207 8.94 10.78 -18.65
CA LYS A 207 9.84 10.96 -17.50
C LYS A 207 9.11 10.63 -16.19
N ALA A 208 7.92 11.17 -15.97
CA ALA A 208 7.14 10.95 -14.76
C ALA A 208 6.85 9.45 -14.51
N LYS A 209 6.39 8.73 -15.54
CA LYS A 209 6.14 7.29 -15.46
C LYS A 209 7.40 6.48 -15.16
N LYS A 210 8.51 6.79 -15.84
CA LYS A 210 9.79 6.10 -15.62
C LYS A 210 10.31 6.31 -14.21
N GLU A 211 10.28 7.55 -13.73
CA GLU A 211 10.77 7.91 -12.40
C GLU A 211 9.85 7.34 -11.29
N TYR A 212 8.54 7.27 -11.52
CA TYR A 212 7.60 6.60 -10.62
C TYR A 212 7.98 5.13 -10.39
N LEU A 213 8.19 4.36 -11.47
CA LEU A 213 8.56 2.95 -11.37
C LEU A 213 9.94 2.77 -10.70
N ALA A 214 10.90 3.64 -10.99
CA ALA A 214 12.21 3.61 -10.35
C ALA A 214 12.14 3.97 -8.86
N TYR A 215 11.29 4.92 -8.50
CA TYR A 215 11.08 5.30 -7.11
C TYR A 215 10.35 4.20 -6.32
N ALA A 216 9.35 3.56 -6.91
CA ALA A 216 8.68 2.41 -6.30
C ALA A 216 9.70 1.28 -5.97
N ASP A 217 10.66 0.99 -6.85
CA ASP A 217 11.73 0.02 -6.58
C ASP A 217 12.60 0.44 -5.38
N THR A 218 12.89 1.72 -5.26
CA THR A 218 13.64 2.29 -4.12
C THR A 218 12.87 2.15 -2.82
N VAL A 219 11.56 2.41 -2.83
CA VAL A 219 10.67 2.23 -1.67
C VAL A 219 10.67 0.76 -1.22
N PHE A 220 10.46 -0.18 -2.14
CA PHE A 220 10.50 -1.61 -1.80
C PHE A 220 11.85 -2.04 -1.23
N ALA A 221 12.97 -1.56 -1.77
CA ALA A 221 14.30 -1.86 -1.24
C ALA A 221 14.48 -1.33 0.20
N TYR A 222 13.89 -0.19 0.50
CA TYR A 222 13.88 0.40 1.84
C TYR A 222 13.03 -0.43 2.81
N GLU A 223 11.78 -0.73 2.46
CA GLU A 223 10.84 -1.43 3.34
C GLU A 223 11.26 -2.90 3.59
N GLU A 224 11.86 -3.57 2.61
CA GLU A 224 12.51 -4.87 2.80
C GLU A 224 13.62 -4.81 3.86
N ARG A 225 14.42 -3.75 3.85
CA ARG A 225 15.47 -3.53 4.84
C ARG A 225 14.91 -3.25 6.23
N GLU A 226 13.90 -2.36 6.32
CA GLU A 226 13.24 -2.04 7.59
C GLU A 226 12.51 -3.25 8.17
N SER A 227 11.88 -4.06 7.34
CA SER A 227 11.31 -5.35 7.72
C SER A 227 12.35 -6.28 8.37
N ARG A 228 13.52 -6.43 7.75
CA ARG A 228 14.63 -7.23 8.33
C ARG A 228 15.20 -6.61 9.60
N ASN A 229 15.25 -5.28 9.69
CA ASN A 229 15.73 -4.57 10.88
C ASN A 229 14.81 -4.83 12.08
N LEU A 230 13.50 -4.71 11.91
CA LEU A 230 12.51 -4.86 12.98
C LEU A 230 12.24 -6.33 13.33
N PHE A 231 12.02 -7.18 12.32
CA PHE A 231 11.51 -8.55 12.52
C PHE A 231 12.56 -9.64 12.28
N ARG A 232 13.80 -9.27 11.92
CA ARG A 232 14.89 -10.20 11.56
C ARG A 232 14.59 -11.11 10.38
N ARG A 233 13.58 -10.75 9.59
CA ARG A 233 13.13 -11.39 8.36
C ARG A 233 12.38 -10.42 7.46
N GLU A 234 12.17 -10.77 6.22
CA GLU A 234 11.18 -10.09 5.40
C GLU A 234 9.78 -10.54 5.82
N ILE A 235 8.84 -9.61 5.88
CA ILE A 235 7.41 -9.85 6.11
C ILE A 235 6.65 -9.59 4.82
N PRO A 236 5.41 -10.09 4.65
CA PRO A 236 4.56 -9.67 3.56
C PRO A 236 4.44 -8.14 3.51
N GLN A 237 4.65 -7.54 2.36
CA GLN A 237 4.47 -6.10 2.18
C GLN A 237 3.02 -5.80 1.80
N ILE A 238 2.52 -4.63 2.15
CA ILE A 238 1.22 -4.12 1.70
C ILE A 238 1.49 -2.80 0.98
N LEU A 239 1.35 -2.85 -0.35
CA LEU A 239 1.50 -1.70 -1.22
C LEU A 239 0.20 -0.92 -1.27
N MET A 240 0.28 0.38 -1.07
CA MET A 240 -0.78 1.35 -1.34
C MET A 240 -0.47 2.09 -2.63
N VAL A 241 -1.44 2.12 -3.52
CA VAL A 241 -1.52 3.02 -4.67
C VAL A 241 -2.94 3.59 -4.75
N HIS A 242 -3.19 4.55 -5.62
CA HIS A 242 -4.50 5.19 -5.74
C HIS A 242 -5.17 4.88 -7.09
N ASP A 243 -6.50 4.98 -7.13
CA ASP A 243 -7.31 4.80 -8.33
C ASP A 243 -7.17 6.02 -9.26
N SER A 244 -6.07 6.09 -9.99
CA SER A 244 -5.59 7.26 -10.72
C SER A 244 -5.19 6.95 -12.16
N GLU A 245 -5.07 8.01 -12.97
CA GLU A 245 -4.60 7.90 -14.36
C GLU A 245 -3.18 7.33 -14.42
N LEU A 246 -2.29 7.73 -13.51
CA LEU A 246 -0.94 7.18 -13.43
C LEU A 246 -0.96 5.66 -13.28
N ASN A 247 -1.74 5.16 -12.33
CA ASN A 247 -1.82 3.72 -12.08
C ASN A 247 -2.60 2.98 -13.18
N ALA A 248 -3.59 3.59 -13.80
CA ALA A 248 -4.22 3.04 -15.00
C ALA A 248 -3.20 2.79 -16.13
N GLN A 249 -2.13 3.60 -16.21
CA GLN A 249 -1.10 3.51 -17.23
C GLN A 249 0.17 2.76 -16.79
N CYS A 250 0.44 2.63 -15.48
CA CYS A 250 1.71 2.12 -14.96
C CYS A 250 1.59 0.84 -14.13
N LEU A 251 0.39 0.48 -13.65
CA LEU A 251 0.24 -0.63 -12.70
C LEU A 251 0.70 -1.97 -13.26
N ASP A 252 0.42 -2.28 -14.52
CA ASP A 252 0.90 -3.51 -15.19
C ASP A 252 2.44 -3.62 -15.17
N ALA A 253 3.12 -2.51 -15.45
CA ALA A 253 4.58 -2.44 -15.39
C ALA A 253 5.11 -2.57 -13.96
N LEU A 254 4.43 -1.96 -12.97
CA LEU A 254 4.78 -2.06 -11.56
C LEU A 254 4.62 -3.50 -11.05
N LEU A 255 3.52 -4.16 -11.39
CA LEU A 255 3.29 -5.57 -11.03
C LEU A 255 4.36 -6.48 -11.65
N SER A 256 4.66 -6.30 -12.95
CA SER A 256 5.75 -7.01 -13.63
C SER A 256 7.12 -6.77 -12.97
N GLN A 257 7.38 -5.57 -12.46
CA GLN A 257 8.61 -5.25 -11.73
C GLN A 257 8.67 -5.98 -10.38
N LEU A 258 7.55 -6.06 -9.65
CA LEU A 258 7.45 -6.81 -8.39
C LEU A 258 7.65 -8.31 -8.61
N GLU A 259 7.07 -8.89 -9.65
CA GLU A 259 7.31 -10.30 -10.03
C GLU A 259 8.79 -10.57 -10.30
N LYS A 260 9.45 -9.70 -11.10
CA LYS A 260 10.90 -9.80 -11.38
C LYS A 260 11.74 -9.66 -10.11
N ARG A 261 11.26 -8.90 -9.12
CA ARG A 261 11.87 -8.77 -7.80
C ARG A 261 11.64 -9.99 -6.90
N GLY A 262 10.87 -10.97 -7.38
CA GLY A 262 10.59 -12.23 -6.70
C GLY A 262 9.39 -12.19 -5.75
N TYR A 263 8.52 -11.19 -5.87
CA TYR A 263 7.29 -11.13 -5.10
C TYR A 263 6.22 -12.07 -5.66
N LYS A 264 5.46 -12.68 -4.73
CA LYS A 264 4.20 -13.36 -4.99
C LYS A 264 3.06 -12.48 -4.45
N PHE A 265 2.04 -12.29 -5.26
CA PHE A 265 0.84 -11.58 -4.84
C PHE A 265 -0.01 -12.48 -3.93
N ILE A 266 -0.46 -11.93 -2.82
CA ILE A 266 -1.31 -12.61 -1.84
C ILE A 266 -2.47 -11.71 -1.42
N SER A 267 -3.49 -12.29 -0.78
CA SER A 267 -4.61 -11.54 -0.23
C SER A 267 -4.21 -10.74 1.02
N LEU A 268 -5.01 -9.73 1.35
CA LEU A 268 -4.82 -8.98 2.60
C LEU A 268 -5.02 -9.88 3.83
N ASP A 269 -5.95 -10.85 3.76
CA ASP A 269 -6.13 -11.85 4.83
C ASP A 269 -4.85 -12.65 5.07
N ASP A 270 -4.21 -13.14 4.00
CA ASP A 270 -2.96 -13.91 4.11
C ASP A 270 -1.81 -13.07 4.69
N ALA A 271 -1.69 -11.81 4.28
CA ALA A 271 -0.68 -10.93 4.82
C ALA A 271 -0.90 -10.64 6.31
N LEU A 272 -2.13 -10.32 6.70
CA LEU A 272 -2.48 -10.02 8.09
C LEU A 272 -2.46 -11.26 9.02
N ALA A 273 -2.32 -12.46 8.49
CA ALA A 273 -2.06 -13.67 9.25
C ALA A 273 -0.59 -13.78 9.69
N ASP A 274 0.34 -13.03 9.08
CA ASP A 274 1.72 -13.00 9.51
C ASP A 274 1.84 -12.36 10.91
N PRO A 275 2.58 -13.00 11.87
CA PRO A 275 2.70 -12.51 13.24
C PRO A 275 3.24 -11.08 13.37
N ALA A 276 3.95 -10.54 12.39
CA ALA A 276 4.41 -9.16 12.40
C ALA A 276 3.25 -8.16 12.47
N TYR A 277 2.12 -8.49 11.84
CA TYR A 277 0.91 -7.67 11.83
C TYR A 277 0.10 -7.72 13.14
N ALA A 278 0.49 -8.56 14.08
CA ALA A 278 -0.01 -8.51 15.47
C ALA A 278 0.75 -7.50 16.34
N THR A 279 1.79 -6.85 15.82
CA THR A 279 2.54 -5.80 16.53
C THR A 279 1.60 -4.61 16.80
N PRO A 280 1.49 -4.13 18.06
CA PRO A 280 0.63 -2.99 18.37
C PRO A 280 1.07 -1.72 17.63
N ASP A 281 0.13 -1.00 17.06
CA ASP A 281 0.35 0.33 16.53
C ASP A 281 0.24 1.37 17.66
N LEU A 282 1.34 1.67 18.31
CA LEU A 282 1.44 2.66 19.39
C LEU A 282 1.74 4.08 18.88
N PHE A 283 1.87 4.26 17.58
CA PHE A 283 2.12 5.58 17.01
C PHE A 283 0.86 6.46 17.07
N VAL A 284 1.03 7.68 17.51
CA VAL A 284 0.02 8.76 17.48
C VAL A 284 0.67 9.98 16.86
N GLY A 285 0.06 10.51 15.80
CA GLY A 285 0.56 11.68 15.09
C GLY A 285 -0.17 11.89 13.77
N GLY A 286 -0.12 13.14 13.28
CA GLY A 286 -0.77 13.57 12.03
C GLY A 286 0.12 13.44 10.80
N VAL A 287 1.02 12.47 10.77
CA VAL A 287 1.87 12.17 9.60
C VAL A 287 1.57 10.77 9.14
N GLY A 288 1.05 10.64 7.93
CA GLY A 288 0.81 9.34 7.31
C GLY A 288 2.11 8.62 6.99
N ILE A 289 2.43 7.59 7.75
CA ILE A 289 3.66 6.82 7.60
C ILE A 289 3.37 5.33 7.54
N SER A 290 4.29 4.58 6.92
CA SER A 290 4.19 3.13 6.83
C SER A 290 4.10 2.47 8.20
N TRP A 291 3.45 1.31 8.28
CA TRP A 291 3.35 0.55 9.54
C TRP A 291 4.70 0.03 10.01
N LEU A 292 5.66 -0.22 9.11
CA LEU A 292 7.04 -0.53 9.52
C LEU A 292 7.66 0.63 10.31
N MET A 293 7.37 1.87 9.91
CA MET A 293 7.83 3.05 10.65
C MET A 293 7.06 3.23 11.97
N ARG A 294 5.74 2.99 11.99
CA ARG A 294 4.88 3.09 13.18
C ARG A 294 5.25 2.05 14.24
N TRP A 295 5.55 0.82 13.83
CA TRP A 295 5.94 -0.26 14.75
C TRP A 295 7.27 -0.03 15.45
N LYS A 296 8.14 0.86 14.94
CA LYS A 296 9.35 1.28 15.68
C LYS A 296 9.03 1.73 17.10
N VAL A 297 7.87 2.41 17.30
CA VAL A 297 7.43 2.84 18.65
C VAL A 297 7.19 1.65 19.58
N ALA A 298 6.56 0.58 19.08
CA ALA A 298 6.35 -0.64 19.88
C ALA A 298 7.65 -1.37 20.24
N PHE A 299 8.70 -1.17 19.44
CA PHE A 299 10.06 -1.68 19.73
C PHE A 299 10.94 -0.71 20.53
N GLY A 300 10.34 0.37 21.09
CA GLY A 300 11.06 1.38 21.86
C GLY A 300 11.98 2.28 21.02
N GLN A 301 11.77 2.32 19.71
CA GLN A 301 12.54 3.15 18.77
C GLN A 301 11.71 4.37 18.34
N LYS A 302 12.38 5.43 17.93
CA LYS A 302 11.72 6.58 17.30
C LYS A 302 11.51 6.31 15.80
N PRO A 303 10.36 6.71 15.23
CA PRO A 303 10.21 6.78 13.78
C PRO A 303 11.31 7.67 13.17
N ASP A 304 11.97 7.18 12.15
CA ASP A 304 13.14 7.81 11.55
C ASP A 304 12.80 8.27 10.13
N TYR A 305 12.07 9.38 10.04
CA TYR A 305 11.56 9.91 8.78
C TYR A 305 12.67 10.34 7.81
N GLU A 306 13.81 10.80 8.34
CA GLU A 306 14.92 11.32 7.54
C GLU A 306 15.61 10.23 6.70
N LYS A 307 15.40 8.97 7.07
CA LYS A 307 15.97 7.82 6.35
C LYS A 307 15.02 7.21 5.33
N SER A 308 13.74 7.59 5.36
CA SER A 308 12.79 7.14 4.35
C SER A 308 13.17 7.72 2.99
N PRO A 309 13.04 6.93 1.91
CA PRO A 309 13.23 7.49 0.58
C PRO A 309 12.19 8.58 0.31
N GLU A 310 12.62 9.61 -0.38
CA GLU A 310 11.75 10.69 -0.85
C GLU A 310 11.64 10.65 -2.37
N PRO A 311 10.51 11.05 -2.96
CA PRO A 311 10.41 11.25 -4.40
C PRO A 311 11.49 12.20 -4.91
N PRO A 312 11.88 12.12 -6.19
CA PRO A 312 12.85 13.04 -6.77
C PRO A 312 12.46 14.50 -6.52
N LYS A 313 13.43 15.37 -6.21
CA LYS A 313 13.16 16.77 -5.84
C LYS A 313 12.30 17.53 -6.86
N TRP A 314 12.47 17.24 -8.14
CA TRP A 314 11.67 17.88 -9.18
C TRP A 314 10.18 17.47 -9.12
N VAL A 315 9.88 16.24 -8.65
CA VAL A 315 8.51 15.79 -8.41
C VAL A 315 7.91 16.51 -7.22
N GLN A 316 8.66 16.59 -6.10
CA GLN A 316 8.23 17.32 -4.91
C GLN A 316 7.94 18.79 -5.24
N GLN A 317 8.82 19.46 -5.97
CA GLN A 317 8.67 20.86 -6.39
C GLN A 317 7.45 21.05 -7.31
N GLY A 318 7.30 20.20 -8.33
CA GLY A 318 6.15 20.28 -9.23
C GLY A 318 4.82 20.07 -8.49
N PHE A 319 4.76 19.08 -7.58
CA PHE A 319 3.59 18.85 -6.74
C PHE A 319 3.25 20.05 -5.85
N GLU A 320 4.26 20.67 -5.21
CA GLU A 320 4.05 21.89 -4.42
C GLU A 320 3.56 23.08 -5.26
N GLU A 321 4.09 23.24 -6.46
CA GLU A 321 3.68 24.29 -7.41
C GLU A 321 2.23 24.11 -7.86
N SER A 322 1.85 22.89 -8.21
CA SER A 322 0.48 22.51 -8.57
C SER A 322 -0.48 22.84 -7.42
N ARG A 323 -0.20 22.38 -6.21
CA ARG A 323 -1.05 22.66 -5.04
C ARG A 323 -1.21 24.16 -4.76
N ARG A 324 -0.15 24.96 -4.93
CA ARG A 324 -0.23 26.43 -4.77
C ARG A 324 -1.09 27.08 -5.86
N ALA A 325 -1.09 26.52 -7.06
CA ALA A 325 -1.92 27.03 -8.15
C ALA A 325 -3.41 26.79 -7.86
N HIS A 326 -3.77 25.59 -7.39
CA HIS A 326 -5.15 25.22 -7.06
C HIS A 326 -5.68 25.91 -5.79
N SER A 327 -4.84 26.18 -4.80
CA SER A 327 -5.26 26.89 -3.57
C SER A 327 -5.60 28.39 -3.77
N LYS A 328 -5.35 28.94 -4.97
CA LYS A 328 -5.62 30.36 -5.32
C LYS A 328 -6.89 30.52 -6.16
N GLN A 329 -7.52 29.43 -6.57
CA GLN A 329 -8.82 29.42 -7.25
C GLN A 329 -9.96 29.18 -6.25
#